data_ee56f9d01fb618ab5fd6f3f3cd5cec13
#
_entry.id   ee56f9d01fb618ab5fd6f3f3cd5cec13
#
_cell.length_a   1.000
_cell.length_b   1.000
_cell.length_c   1.000
_cell.angle_alpha   90.00
_cell.angle_beta   90.00
_cell.angle_gamma   90.00
#
_symmetry.space_group_name_H-M   'P 1'
#
loop_
_entity.id
_entity.type
_entity.pdbx_description
1 polymer ?
#
loop_
_entity_poly.entity_id
_entity_poly.type
_entity_poly.pdbx_seq_one_letter_code
_entity_poly.pdbx_strand_id
1 'polypeptide(L)'
;VKCHALSRESDNAVNSLIERCLALEMASVTSAFNNHTDEFFADIRKVLPDDDDIAAAEVAVSAAKRANVTIFIKAWGKYTVPYANQIKAKDISFFLAKDYSDDLHDAEIAVKSDALMATIERMRLRFGTLSEANQAKVMDYVFNLTTLAMLYASQST
;
A
#
# COMPACT_ATOMS: atom_id res chain seq x y z
N VAL A 1 34.30 -30.02 24.35
CA VAL A 1 32.92 -30.40 24.05
C VAL A 1 31.89 -29.38 24.64
N LYS A 2 32.18 -28.76 25.82
CA LYS A 2 31.25 -27.77 26.44
C LYS A 2 31.24 -26.39 25.77
N CYS A 3 32.28 -25.96 25.11
CA CYS A 3 32.33 -24.63 24.45
C CYS A 3 31.48 -24.54 23.17
N HIS A 4 31.25 -25.64 22.45
CA HIS A 4 30.42 -25.63 21.25
C HIS A 4 28.91 -25.62 21.55
N ALA A 5 28.48 -26.12 22.70
CA ALA A 5 27.08 -26.10 23.09
C ALA A 5 26.65 -24.68 23.52
N LEU A 6 27.50 -23.96 24.28
CA LEU A 6 27.22 -22.60 24.74
C LEU A 6 27.19 -21.58 23.57
N SER A 7 27.98 -21.79 22.53
CA SER A 7 27.98 -20.96 21.32
C SER A 7 26.66 -21.09 20.56
N ARG A 8 26.15 -22.31 20.37
CA ARG A 8 24.88 -22.55 19.66
C ARG A 8 23.65 -22.01 20.40
N GLU A 9 23.63 -22.09 21.72
CA GLU A 9 22.52 -21.53 22.51
C GLU A 9 22.51 -20.01 22.44
N SER A 10 23.69 -19.37 22.48
CA SER A 10 23.83 -17.91 22.33
C SER A 10 23.38 -17.45 20.93
N ASP A 11 23.79 -18.17 19.87
CA ASP A 11 23.41 -17.84 18.49
C ASP A 11 21.90 -17.99 18.26
N ASN A 12 21.28 -19.02 18.82
CA ASN A 12 19.83 -19.23 18.75
C ASN A 12 19.05 -18.13 19.51
N ALA A 13 19.54 -17.68 20.65
CA ALA A 13 18.91 -16.60 21.41
C ALA A 13 19.01 -15.25 20.66
N VAL A 14 20.16 -14.96 20.07
CA VAL A 14 20.37 -13.75 19.25
C VAL A 14 19.46 -13.76 18.01
N ASN A 15 19.41 -14.88 17.30
CA ASN A 15 18.54 -15.02 16.13
C ASN A 15 17.07 -14.85 16.49
N SER A 16 16.60 -15.42 17.59
CA SER A 16 15.22 -15.25 18.09
C SER A 16 14.92 -13.79 18.42
N LEU A 17 15.87 -13.04 19.00
CA LEU A 17 15.70 -11.61 19.26
C LEU A 17 15.63 -10.80 17.98
N ILE A 18 16.46 -11.09 17.00
CA ILE A 18 16.46 -10.43 15.70
C ILE A 18 15.10 -10.67 15.00
N GLU A 19 14.61 -11.90 14.96
CA GLU A 19 13.31 -12.23 14.37
C GLU A 19 12.17 -11.47 15.05
N ARG A 20 12.19 -11.36 16.38
CA ARG A 20 11.17 -10.60 17.13
C ARG A 20 11.24 -9.11 16.85
N CYS A 21 12.44 -8.53 16.74
CA CYS A 21 12.61 -7.12 16.39
C CYS A 21 12.09 -6.84 14.97
N LEU A 22 12.44 -7.67 13.99
CA LEU A 22 11.94 -7.55 12.61
C LEU A 22 10.42 -7.66 12.55
N ALA A 23 9.83 -8.61 13.28
CA ALA A 23 8.37 -8.76 13.34
C ALA A 23 7.67 -7.51 13.91
N LEU A 24 8.25 -6.88 14.95
CA LEU A 24 7.75 -5.64 15.53
C LEU A 24 7.88 -4.46 14.56
N GLU A 25 8.99 -4.35 13.84
CA GLU A 25 9.18 -3.31 12.82
C GLU A 25 8.19 -3.46 11.67
N MET A 26 7.99 -4.67 11.16
CA MET A 26 6.99 -4.95 10.12
C MET A 26 5.58 -4.61 10.58
N ALA A 27 5.21 -4.95 11.82
CA ALA A 27 3.91 -4.61 12.40
C ALA A 27 3.75 -3.09 12.51
N SER A 28 4.80 -2.35 12.87
CA SER A 28 4.81 -0.88 12.96
C SER A 28 4.64 -0.24 11.58
N VAL A 29 5.34 -0.72 10.55
CA VAL A 29 5.21 -0.23 9.17
C VAL A 29 3.81 -0.51 8.62
N THR A 30 3.27 -1.71 8.86
CA THR A 30 1.91 -2.08 8.46
C THR A 30 0.87 -1.18 9.12
N SER A 31 1.01 -0.91 10.41
CA SER A 31 0.12 -0.01 11.14
C SER A 31 0.19 1.41 10.58
N ALA A 32 1.39 1.94 10.35
CA ALA A 32 1.58 3.26 9.75
C ALA A 32 0.93 3.35 8.35
N PHE A 33 1.11 2.33 7.53
CA PHE A 33 0.50 2.25 6.19
C PHE A 33 -1.03 2.26 6.28
N ASN A 34 -1.60 1.44 7.15
CA ASN A 34 -3.07 1.33 7.30
C ASN A 34 -3.66 2.63 7.85
N ASN A 35 -3.01 3.27 8.83
CA ASN A 35 -3.45 4.55 9.37
C ASN A 35 -3.39 5.66 8.30
N HIS A 36 -2.31 5.70 7.52
CA HIS A 36 -2.16 6.69 6.44
C HIS A 36 -3.17 6.49 5.32
N THR A 37 -3.59 5.24 5.07
CA THR A 37 -4.70 4.92 4.17
C THR A 37 -6.02 5.48 4.69
N ASP A 38 -6.29 5.36 5.99
CA ASP A 38 -7.50 5.91 6.61
C ASP A 38 -7.52 7.44 6.56
N GLU A 39 -6.37 8.08 6.78
CA GLU A 39 -6.19 9.54 6.61
C GLU A 39 -6.47 9.98 5.16
N PHE A 40 -5.96 9.23 4.18
CA PHE A 40 -6.24 9.49 2.77
C PHE A 40 -7.74 9.49 2.48
N PHE A 41 -8.48 8.47 2.90
CA PHE A 41 -9.93 8.42 2.70
C PHE A 41 -10.65 9.53 3.44
N ALA A 42 -10.23 9.85 4.67
CA ALA A 42 -10.81 10.95 5.44
C ALA A 42 -10.62 12.31 4.72
N ASP A 43 -9.46 12.54 4.11
CA ASP A 43 -9.18 13.80 3.40
C ASP A 43 -9.87 13.86 2.04
N ILE A 44 -9.87 12.77 1.26
CA ILE A 44 -10.55 12.77 -0.04
C ILE A 44 -12.07 12.94 0.10
N ARG A 45 -12.67 12.42 1.18
CA ARG A 45 -14.09 12.62 1.48
C ARG A 45 -14.45 14.06 1.87
N LYS A 46 -13.51 14.85 2.36
CA LYS A 46 -13.74 16.30 2.56
C LYS A 46 -13.88 17.04 1.23
N VAL A 47 -13.23 16.57 0.20
CA VAL A 47 -13.24 17.16 -1.15
C VAL A 47 -14.37 16.61 -2.00
N LEU A 48 -14.66 15.32 -1.84
CA LEU A 48 -15.69 14.57 -2.57
C LEU A 48 -16.65 13.87 -1.58
N PRO A 49 -17.47 14.65 -0.81
CA PRO A 49 -18.23 14.10 0.32
C PRO A 49 -19.33 13.11 -0.11
N ASP A 50 -19.92 13.33 -1.28
CA ASP A 50 -21.07 12.56 -1.78
C ASP A 50 -20.67 11.62 -2.95
N ASP A 51 -19.39 11.28 -3.06
CA ASP A 51 -18.92 10.38 -4.11
C ASP A 51 -19.06 8.93 -3.69
N ASP A 52 -19.97 8.21 -4.35
CA ASP A 52 -20.27 6.81 -4.07
C ASP A 52 -19.08 5.87 -4.38
N ASP A 53 -18.28 6.19 -5.38
CA ASP A 53 -17.10 5.38 -5.75
C ASP A 53 -16.02 5.46 -4.66
N ILE A 54 -15.79 6.63 -4.10
CA ILE A 54 -14.88 6.83 -2.96
C ILE A 54 -15.41 6.11 -1.72
N ALA A 55 -16.70 6.22 -1.43
CA ALA A 55 -17.32 5.52 -0.30
C ALA A 55 -17.21 4.00 -0.45
N ALA A 56 -17.48 3.47 -1.63
CA ALA A 56 -17.35 2.04 -1.92
C ALA A 56 -15.91 1.54 -1.80
N ALA A 57 -14.93 2.32 -2.29
CA ALA A 57 -13.51 1.99 -2.17
C ALA A 57 -13.05 1.95 -0.71
N GLU A 58 -13.46 2.92 0.10
CA GLU A 58 -13.16 2.96 1.54
C GLU A 58 -13.70 1.73 2.28
N VAL A 59 -14.93 1.34 2.00
CA VAL A 59 -15.56 0.14 2.58
C VAL A 59 -14.81 -1.12 2.17
N ALA A 60 -14.44 -1.27 0.89
CA ALA A 60 -13.71 -2.42 0.37
C ALA A 60 -12.31 -2.54 1.01
N VAL A 61 -11.57 -1.45 1.12
CA VAL A 61 -10.25 -1.41 1.75
C VAL A 61 -10.35 -1.72 3.24
N SER A 62 -11.34 -1.16 3.93
CA SER A 62 -11.57 -1.42 5.35
C SER A 62 -11.92 -2.88 5.62
N ALA A 63 -12.72 -3.50 4.78
CA ALA A 63 -13.04 -4.93 4.87
C ALA A 63 -11.81 -5.81 4.63
N ALA A 64 -11.00 -5.50 3.63
CA ALA A 64 -9.75 -6.20 3.34
C ALA A 64 -8.76 -6.12 4.52
N LYS A 65 -8.56 -4.95 5.12
CA LYS A 65 -7.70 -4.76 6.30
C LYS A 65 -8.18 -5.55 7.52
N ARG A 66 -9.50 -5.68 7.71
CA ARG A 66 -10.06 -6.50 8.80
C ARG A 66 -9.85 -7.99 8.59
N ALA A 67 -9.90 -8.45 7.36
CA ALA A 67 -9.65 -9.86 7.02
C ALA A 67 -8.16 -10.21 7.17
N ASN A 68 -7.28 -9.32 6.73
CA ASN A 68 -5.82 -9.48 6.85
C ASN A 68 -5.16 -8.10 6.82
N VAL A 69 -4.53 -7.70 7.93
CA VAL A 69 -3.89 -6.39 8.10
C VAL A 69 -2.76 -6.11 7.11
N THR A 70 -2.17 -7.12 6.51
CA THR A 70 -1.05 -6.97 5.55
C THR A 70 -1.48 -7.04 4.08
N ILE A 71 -2.76 -7.35 3.80
CA ILE A 71 -3.20 -7.59 2.42
C ILE A 71 -3.05 -6.35 1.56
N PHE A 72 -3.39 -5.19 2.11
CA PHE A 72 -3.40 -3.96 1.34
C PHE A 72 -1.99 -3.41 1.08
N ILE A 73 -1.09 -3.44 2.07
CA ILE A 73 0.30 -3.01 1.88
C ILE A 73 1.04 -3.90 0.87
N LYS A 74 0.79 -5.21 0.87
CA LYS A 74 1.37 -6.14 -0.12
C LYS A 74 0.84 -5.87 -1.52
N ALA A 75 -0.47 -5.72 -1.67
CA ALA A 75 -1.10 -5.40 -2.95
C ALA A 75 -0.61 -4.04 -3.46
N TRP A 76 -0.59 -3.02 -2.62
CA TRP A 76 -0.08 -1.70 -2.97
C TRP A 76 1.35 -1.76 -3.49
N GLY A 77 2.25 -2.42 -2.76
CA GLY A 77 3.65 -2.57 -3.17
C GLY A 77 3.79 -3.26 -4.52
N LYS A 78 3.04 -4.33 -4.76
CA LYS A 78 3.06 -5.07 -6.02
C LYS A 78 2.74 -4.17 -7.23
N TYR A 79 1.75 -3.28 -7.09
CA TYR A 79 1.27 -2.46 -8.20
C TYR A 79 1.94 -1.09 -8.31
N THR A 80 2.51 -0.55 -7.24
CA THR A 80 3.07 0.81 -7.24
C THR A 80 4.59 0.85 -7.34
N VAL A 81 5.30 -0.14 -6.79
CA VAL A 81 6.78 -0.15 -6.81
C VAL A 81 7.37 -0.10 -8.22
N PRO A 82 6.79 -0.78 -9.26
CA PRO A 82 7.26 -0.63 -10.64
C PRO A 82 7.24 0.82 -11.16
N TYR A 83 6.41 1.67 -10.59
CA TYR A 83 6.24 3.08 -10.95
C TYR A 83 6.84 4.06 -9.93
N ALA A 84 7.74 3.59 -9.07
CA ALA A 84 8.32 4.37 -7.99
C ALA A 84 8.96 5.69 -8.47
N ASN A 85 9.58 5.72 -9.65
CA ASN A 85 10.17 6.92 -10.22
C ASN A 85 9.13 7.98 -10.58
N GLN A 86 8.02 7.59 -11.21
CA GLN A 86 6.90 8.48 -11.55
C GLN A 86 6.18 8.96 -10.29
N ILE A 87 6.03 8.09 -9.29
CA ILE A 87 5.47 8.44 -7.99
C ILE A 87 6.37 9.45 -7.27
N LYS A 88 7.68 9.23 -7.27
CA LYS A 88 8.66 10.16 -6.69
C LYS A 88 8.65 11.53 -7.38
N ALA A 89 8.47 11.55 -8.69
CA ALA A 89 8.33 12.78 -9.47
C ALA A 89 6.95 13.46 -9.27
N LYS A 90 6.02 12.79 -8.57
CA LYS A 90 4.62 13.24 -8.38
C LYS A 90 3.90 13.53 -9.70
N ASP A 91 4.19 12.73 -10.71
CA ASP A 91 3.65 12.86 -12.06
C ASP A 91 2.24 12.28 -12.13
N ILE A 92 1.25 13.08 -11.73
CA ILE A 92 -0.16 12.66 -11.79
C ILE A 92 -0.63 12.44 -13.24
N SER A 93 -0.09 13.19 -14.20
CA SER A 93 -0.48 13.06 -15.62
C SER A 93 -0.14 11.68 -16.17
N PHE A 94 0.98 11.10 -15.75
CA PHE A 94 1.34 9.72 -16.06
C PHE A 94 0.25 8.74 -15.60
N PHE A 95 -0.18 8.85 -14.33
CA PHE A 95 -1.19 7.96 -13.76
C PHE A 95 -2.59 8.18 -14.36
N LEU A 96 -2.93 9.40 -14.74
CA LEU A 96 -4.20 9.69 -15.40
C LEU A 96 -4.26 9.14 -16.84
N ALA A 97 -3.12 9.04 -17.51
CA ALA A 97 -3.03 8.58 -18.89
C ALA A 97 -2.74 7.07 -19.04
N LYS A 98 -2.22 6.41 -17.98
CA LYS A 98 -1.77 5.01 -18.04
C LYS A 98 -2.94 4.04 -18.22
N ASP A 99 -2.75 3.05 -19.08
CA ASP A 99 -3.60 1.87 -19.16
C ASP A 99 -3.12 0.83 -18.12
N TYR A 100 -4.03 0.38 -17.26
CA TYR A 100 -3.76 -0.59 -16.19
C TYR A 100 -4.19 -2.01 -16.52
N SER A 101 -4.71 -2.25 -17.73
CA SER A 101 -5.23 -3.58 -18.12
C SER A 101 -4.18 -4.68 -18.02
N ASP A 102 -2.95 -4.41 -18.44
CA ASP A 102 -1.85 -5.38 -18.39
C ASP A 102 -1.40 -5.69 -16.96
N ASP A 103 -1.39 -4.68 -16.09
CA ASP A 103 -0.97 -4.85 -14.67
C ASP A 103 -1.90 -5.77 -13.89
N LEU A 104 -3.15 -5.88 -14.29
CA LEU A 104 -4.19 -6.63 -13.59
C LEU A 104 -4.37 -8.05 -14.12
N HIS A 105 -3.84 -8.37 -15.30
CA HIS A 105 -3.83 -9.73 -15.81
C HIS A 105 -2.96 -10.68 -14.98
N ASP A 106 -1.93 -10.17 -14.32
CA ASP A 106 -1.03 -10.94 -13.44
C ASP A 106 -1.52 -11.02 -11.98
N ALA A 107 -2.69 -10.47 -11.68
CA ALA A 107 -3.21 -10.46 -10.31
C ALA A 107 -3.81 -11.81 -9.94
N GLU A 108 -3.07 -12.61 -9.18
CA GLU A 108 -3.58 -13.76 -8.40
C GLU A 108 -4.56 -13.33 -7.27
N ILE A 109 -5.11 -12.14 -7.33
CA ILE A 109 -6.10 -11.67 -6.37
C ILE A 109 -7.46 -12.13 -6.88
N ALA A 110 -8.19 -12.87 -6.06
CA ALA A 110 -9.54 -13.40 -6.30
C ALA A 110 -10.63 -12.31 -6.48
N VAL A 111 -10.25 -11.08 -6.78
CA VAL A 111 -11.13 -10.01 -7.19
C VAL A 111 -11.23 -10.07 -8.70
N LYS A 112 -12.44 -10.18 -9.22
CA LYS A 112 -12.68 -10.12 -10.66
C LYS A 112 -11.96 -8.90 -11.25
N SER A 113 -10.97 -9.13 -12.09
CA SER A 113 -10.11 -8.10 -12.69
C SER A 113 -10.91 -6.94 -13.29
N ASP A 114 -12.07 -7.25 -13.91
CA ASP A 114 -12.96 -6.26 -14.51
C ASP A 114 -13.57 -5.29 -13.49
N ALA A 115 -13.96 -5.76 -12.31
CA ALA A 115 -14.52 -4.90 -11.25
C ALA A 115 -13.45 -3.98 -10.66
N LEU A 116 -12.23 -4.47 -10.50
CA LEU A 116 -11.09 -3.68 -10.04
C LEU A 116 -10.71 -2.62 -11.08
N MET A 117 -10.66 -2.99 -12.37
CA MET A 117 -10.41 -2.05 -13.47
C MET A 117 -11.45 -0.94 -13.51
N ALA A 118 -12.73 -1.29 -13.45
CA ALA A 118 -13.81 -0.31 -13.41
C ALA A 118 -13.68 0.66 -12.23
N THR A 119 -13.23 0.17 -11.07
CA THR A 119 -12.99 1.01 -9.89
C THR A 119 -11.81 1.95 -10.09
N ILE A 120 -10.68 1.46 -10.61
CA ILE A 120 -9.49 2.27 -10.93
C ILE A 120 -9.86 3.37 -11.94
N GLU A 121 -10.59 3.04 -13.01
CA GLU A 121 -11.02 4.00 -14.01
C GLU A 121 -11.92 5.09 -13.44
N ARG A 122 -12.89 4.72 -12.59
CA ARG A 122 -13.76 5.69 -11.93
C ARG A 122 -12.97 6.62 -11.01
N MET A 123 -12.07 6.08 -10.20
CA MET A 123 -11.21 6.88 -9.33
C MET A 123 -10.29 7.81 -10.14
N ARG A 124 -9.70 7.31 -11.22
CA ARG A 124 -8.87 8.11 -12.12
C ARG A 124 -9.63 9.30 -12.67
N LEU A 125 -10.85 9.10 -13.17
CA LEU A 125 -11.70 10.18 -13.66
C LEU A 125 -12.01 11.21 -12.56
N ARG A 126 -12.29 10.75 -11.34
CA ARG A 126 -12.53 11.65 -10.20
C ARG A 126 -11.29 12.47 -9.85
N PHE A 127 -10.14 11.85 -9.76
CA PHE A 127 -8.90 12.56 -9.47
C PHE A 127 -8.52 13.58 -10.56
N GLY A 128 -8.83 13.29 -11.82
CA GLY A 128 -8.65 14.24 -12.92
C GLY A 128 -9.51 15.50 -12.81
N THR A 129 -10.63 15.46 -12.09
CA THR A 129 -11.51 16.61 -11.87
C THR A 129 -11.13 17.47 -10.66
N LEU A 130 -10.18 17.03 -9.85
CA LEU A 130 -9.72 17.76 -8.66
C LEU A 130 -8.90 19.01 -9.07
N SER A 131 -8.85 20.01 -8.18
CA SER A 131 -7.92 21.12 -8.32
C SER A 131 -6.46 20.63 -8.30
N GLU A 132 -5.54 21.40 -8.89
CA GLU A 132 -4.10 21.07 -8.87
C GLU A 132 -3.57 20.87 -7.45
N ALA A 133 -4.03 21.67 -6.48
CA ALA A 133 -3.65 21.54 -5.09
C ALA A 133 -4.12 20.20 -4.48
N ASN A 134 -5.33 19.75 -4.80
CA ASN A 134 -5.85 18.47 -4.33
C ASN A 134 -5.20 17.29 -5.05
N GLN A 135 -4.91 17.41 -6.34
CA GLN A 135 -4.13 16.43 -7.10
C GLN A 135 -2.73 16.25 -6.51
N ALA A 136 -2.07 17.34 -6.13
CA ALA A 136 -0.78 17.29 -5.46
C ALA A 136 -0.84 16.55 -4.11
N LYS A 137 -1.90 16.78 -3.32
CA LYS A 137 -2.13 16.03 -2.07
C LYS A 137 -2.35 14.54 -2.29
N VAL A 138 -3.12 14.16 -3.31
CA VAL A 138 -3.30 12.75 -3.69
C VAL A 138 -1.94 12.11 -3.99
N MET A 139 -1.09 12.79 -4.75
CA MET A 139 0.25 12.28 -5.06
C MET A 139 1.16 12.22 -3.83
N ASP A 140 1.03 13.10 -2.87
CA ASP A 140 1.74 13.00 -1.58
C ASP A 140 1.35 11.73 -0.82
N TYR A 141 0.06 11.40 -0.75
CA TYR A 141 -0.42 10.16 -0.16
C TYR A 141 0.11 8.92 -0.90
N VAL A 142 0.02 8.91 -2.22
CA VAL A 142 0.53 7.82 -3.06
C VAL A 142 2.04 7.62 -2.84
N PHE A 143 2.81 8.71 -2.79
CA PHE A 143 4.24 8.66 -2.51
C PHE A 143 4.54 8.07 -1.12
N ASN A 144 3.86 8.54 -0.09
CA ASN A 144 4.07 8.08 1.29
C ASN A 144 3.68 6.60 1.46
N LEU A 145 2.53 6.20 0.92
CA LEU A 145 2.08 4.81 0.96
C LEU A 145 3.04 3.88 0.20
N THR A 146 3.54 4.31 -0.96
CA THR A 146 4.52 3.53 -1.73
C THR A 146 5.84 3.40 -0.99
N THR A 147 6.31 4.46 -0.33
CA THR A 147 7.52 4.43 0.51
C THR A 147 7.37 3.43 1.66
N LEU A 148 6.23 3.44 2.35
CA LEU A 148 5.95 2.47 3.42
C LEU A 148 5.86 1.03 2.88
N ALA A 149 5.27 0.82 1.71
CA ALA A 149 5.22 -0.50 1.08
C ALA A 149 6.61 -1.01 0.66
N MET A 150 7.47 -0.13 0.16
CA MET A 150 8.87 -0.48 -0.14
C MET A 150 9.64 -0.85 1.13
N LEU A 151 9.46 -0.10 2.21
CA LEU A 151 10.07 -0.40 3.50
C LEU A 151 9.59 -1.76 4.03
N TYR A 152 8.30 -2.03 3.95
CA TYR A 152 7.74 -3.33 4.31
C TYR A 152 8.36 -4.48 3.50
N ALA A 153 8.48 -4.34 2.19
CA ALA A 153 9.07 -5.33 1.31
C ALA A 153 10.56 -5.59 1.63
N SER A 154 11.32 -4.55 1.98
CA SER A 154 12.74 -4.66 2.34
C SER A 154 12.96 -5.43 3.65
N GLN A 155 12.00 -5.42 4.56
CA GLN A 155 12.05 -6.15 5.83
C GLN A 155 11.58 -7.61 5.68
N SER A 156 10.90 -7.94 4.59
CA SER A 156 10.34 -9.29 4.33
C SER A 156 11.33 -10.24 3.63
N THR A 157 12.48 -9.74 3.22
CA THR A 157 13.59 -10.51 2.60
C THR A 157 14.66 -10.82 3.59
#